data_da83028ce95c092db3748bc79cca220f
#
_entry.id   da83028ce95c092db3748bc79cca220f
#
_cell.length_a   1.000
_cell.length_b   1.000
_cell.length_c   1.000
_cell.angle_alpha   90.00
_cell.angle_beta   90.00
_cell.angle_gamma   90.00
#
_symmetry.space_group_name_H-M   'P 1'
#
loop_
_entity.id
_entity.type
_entity.pdbx_description
1 polymer ?
#
loop_
_entity_poly.entity_id
_entity_poly.type
_entity_poly.pdbx_seq_one_letter_code
_entity_poly.pdbx_strand_id
1 'polypeptide(L)'
;MKGAIIQEASKLFLQLGFKTVTMDDLAVSLSISKKTLYIHFENKQQLVNEVAQAIFEKITEDILKIKESCSNPIEELHFVKMEAMKYLGNEKTSPNYQLQKYYPDIYMDLRAKEYQYLGKIVRDSLQDGINSGLFRAGIDVEFVSRLHLNGMRGIRDIEIFPIEQFKIEELFENYLDYHLRAIITPKGLETLTLFKSVSYTHLRAHET
;
A
#
# COMPACT_ATOMS: atom_id res chain seq x y z
N MET A 1 12.10 -14.91 -18.88
CA MET A 1 11.27 -15.99 -18.29
C MET A 1 10.99 -15.69 -16.80
N LYS A 2 12.01 -15.57 -15.94
CA LYS A 2 11.81 -15.32 -14.48
C LYS A 2 10.91 -14.12 -14.17
N GLY A 3 11.14 -12.96 -14.83
CA GLY A 3 10.30 -11.76 -14.64
C GLY A 3 8.83 -11.97 -15.03
N ALA A 4 8.55 -12.74 -16.12
CA ALA A 4 7.17 -13.06 -16.51
C ALA A 4 6.48 -13.96 -15.47
N ILE A 5 7.22 -14.88 -14.84
CA ILE A 5 6.69 -15.71 -13.74
C ILE A 5 6.35 -14.85 -12.54
N ILE A 6 7.24 -13.93 -12.13
CA ILE A 6 7.00 -13.02 -11.01
C ILE A 6 5.78 -12.15 -11.30
N GLN A 7 5.65 -11.61 -12.49
CA GLN A 7 4.52 -10.75 -12.86
C GLN A 7 3.18 -11.51 -12.81
N GLU A 8 3.11 -12.72 -13.35
CA GLU A 8 1.88 -13.52 -13.31
C GLU A 8 1.57 -14.00 -11.88
N ALA A 9 2.61 -14.44 -11.16
CA ALA A 9 2.46 -14.83 -9.75
C ALA A 9 1.97 -13.65 -8.89
N SER A 10 2.45 -12.43 -9.15
CA SER A 10 1.97 -11.22 -8.45
C SER A 10 0.46 -11.03 -8.61
N LYS A 11 -0.05 -11.15 -9.84
CA LYS A 11 -1.50 -11.04 -10.11
C LYS A 11 -2.29 -12.11 -9.35
N LEU A 12 -1.88 -13.37 -9.49
CA LEU A 12 -2.59 -14.49 -8.87
C LEU A 12 -2.53 -14.41 -7.34
N PHE A 13 -1.40 -14.07 -6.76
CA PHE A 13 -1.26 -13.94 -5.30
C PHE A 13 -2.08 -12.78 -4.74
N LEU A 14 -2.16 -11.65 -5.43
CA LEU A 14 -3.01 -10.52 -5.02
C LEU A 14 -4.50 -10.84 -5.16
N GLN A 15 -4.90 -11.61 -6.16
CA GLN A 15 -6.32 -11.95 -6.42
C GLN A 15 -6.81 -13.12 -5.56
N LEU A 16 -6.01 -14.18 -5.44
CA LEU A 16 -6.40 -15.45 -4.85
C LEU A 16 -5.71 -15.75 -3.52
N GLY A 17 -4.66 -14.97 -3.21
CA GLY A 17 -3.87 -15.09 -1.99
C GLY A 17 -2.66 -16.02 -2.10
N PHE A 18 -1.64 -15.71 -1.32
CA PHE A 18 -0.33 -16.40 -1.32
C PHE A 18 -0.42 -17.89 -0.94
N LYS A 19 -1.36 -18.26 -0.07
CA LYS A 19 -1.53 -19.66 0.35
C LYS A 19 -2.22 -20.49 -0.73
N THR A 20 -3.26 -19.97 -1.34
CA THR A 20 -4.17 -20.67 -2.24
C THR A 20 -3.49 -21.08 -3.54
N VAL A 21 -2.76 -20.15 -4.18
CA VAL A 21 -2.12 -20.39 -5.47
C VAL A 21 -0.98 -21.38 -5.32
N THR A 22 -1.00 -22.45 -6.12
CA THR A 22 0.04 -23.49 -6.16
C THR A 22 1.03 -23.27 -7.29
N MET A 23 2.15 -24.01 -7.28
CA MET A 23 3.10 -24.03 -8.41
C MET A 23 2.46 -24.63 -9.67
N ASP A 24 1.46 -25.51 -9.52
CA ASP A 24 0.72 -26.10 -10.64
C ASP A 24 -0.21 -25.07 -11.29
N ASP A 25 -0.92 -24.29 -10.49
CA ASP A 25 -1.79 -23.20 -10.99
C ASP A 25 -0.98 -22.19 -11.81
N LEU A 26 0.21 -21.82 -11.33
CA LEU A 26 1.12 -20.93 -12.05
C LEU A 26 1.64 -21.54 -13.35
N ALA A 27 2.00 -22.83 -13.35
CA ALA A 27 2.45 -23.51 -14.55
C ALA A 27 1.36 -23.53 -15.63
N VAL A 28 0.12 -23.80 -15.23
CA VAL A 28 -1.06 -23.77 -16.10
C VAL A 28 -1.31 -22.34 -16.62
N SER A 29 -1.35 -21.35 -15.74
CA SER A 29 -1.60 -19.95 -16.13
C SER A 29 -0.57 -19.44 -17.15
N LEU A 30 0.69 -19.80 -16.98
CA LEU A 30 1.79 -19.41 -17.87
C LEU A 30 1.96 -20.32 -19.09
N SER A 31 1.18 -21.40 -19.19
CA SER A 31 1.33 -22.43 -20.25
C SER A 31 2.76 -23.00 -20.33
N ILE A 32 3.40 -23.22 -19.18
CA ILE A 32 4.75 -23.80 -19.06
C ILE A 32 4.73 -25.07 -18.22
N SER A 33 5.80 -25.86 -18.29
CA SER A 33 5.92 -27.04 -17.44
C SER A 33 6.26 -26.66 -15.98
N LYS A 34 5.80 -27.46 -15.02
CA LYS A 34 6.20 -27.33 -13.61
C LYS A 34 7.72 -27.40 -13.45
N LYS A 35 8.39 -28.23 -14.25
CA LYS A 35 9.86 -28.29 -14.30
C LYS A 35 10.48 -26.95 -14.67
N THR A 36 9.88 -26.21 -15.59
CA THR A 36 10.35 -24.88 -15.99
C THR A 36 10.27 -23.88 -14.81
N LEU A 37 9.21 -23.94 -13.98
CA LEU A 37 9.13 -23.13 -12.77
C LEU A 37 10.26 -23.46 -11.79
N TYR A 38 10.51 -24.75 -11.56
CA TYR A 38 11.56 -25.20 -10.63
C TYR A 38 13.00 -24.94 -11.12
N ILE A 39 13.21 -24.61 -12.40
CA ILE A 39 14.49 -24.08 -12.88
C ILE A 39 14.76 -22.67 -12.32
N HIS A 40 13.71 -21.91 -12.07
CA HIS A 40 13.83 -20.51 -11.63
C HIS A 40 13.64 -20.31 -10.12
N PHE A 41 12.90 -21.21 -9.47
CA PHE A 41 12.55 -21.12 -8.04
C PHE A 41 12.64 -22.51 -7.40
N GLU A 42 13.47 -22.68 -6.41
CA GLU A 42 13.67 -23.96 -5.70
C GLU A 42 12.36 -24.49 -5.07
N ASN A 43 11.53 -23.58 -4.61
CA ASN A 43 10.27 -23.90 -3.95
C ASN A 43 9.31 -22.71 -3.99
N LYS A 44 8.06 -22.93 -3.54
CA LYS A 44 7.03 -21.89 -3.49
C LYS A 44 7.42 -20.75 -2.55
N GLN A 45 8.12 -21.00 -1.45
CA GLN A 45 8.52 -19.98 -0.49
C GLN A 45 9.48 -18.97 -1.12
N GLN A 46 10.46 -19.43 -1.90
CA GLN A 46 11.35 -18.55 -2.66
C GLN A 46 10.57 -17.69 -3.66
N LEU A 47 9.63 -18.30 -4.40
CA LEU A 47 8.76 -17.54 -5.31
C LEU A 47 7.94 -16.49 -4.56
N VAL A 48 7.31 -16.85 -3.44
CA VAL A 48 6.55 -15.88 -2.60
C VAL A 48 7.42 -14.73 -2.15
N ASN A 49 8.65 -15.01 -1.71
CA ASN A 49 9.58 -13.96 -1.29
C ASN A 49 9.90 -13.01 -2.44
N GLU A 50 10.30 -13.54 -3.61
CA GLU A 50 10.66 -12.69 -4.75
C GLU A 50 9.45 -11.89 -5.28
N VAL A 51 8.26 -12.49 -5.28
CA VAL A 51 7.02 -11.79 -5.66
C VAL A 51 6.68 -10.68 -4.67
N ALA A 52 6.75 -10.97 -3.37
CA ALA A 52 6.45 -9.98 -2.34
C ALA A 52 7.43 -8.79 -2.37
N GLN A 53 8.73 -9.07 -2.64
CA GLN A 53 9.72 -8.01 -2.87
C GLN A 53 9.40 -7.17 -4.12
N ALA A 54 9.07 -7.82 -5.25
CA ALA A 54 8.72 -7.11 -6.49
C ALA A 54 7.48 -6.23 -6.34
N ILE A 55 6.47 -6.69 -5.61
CA ILE A 55 5.28 -5.89 -5.28
C ILE A 55 5.68 -4.68 -4.43
N PHE A 56 6.50 -4.88 -3.40
CA PHE A 56 6.98 -3.79 -2.54
C PHE A 56 7.77 -2.74 -3.33
N GLU A 57 8.70 -3.17 -4.18
CA GLU A 57 9.49 -2.29 -5.04
C GLU A 57 8.58 -1.47 -5.96
N LYS A 58 7.61 -2.12 -6.60
CA LYS A 58 6.66 -1.46 -7.48
C LYS A 58 5.81 -0.42 -6.75
N ILE A 59 5.28 -0.76 -5.58
CA ILE A 59 4.53 0.20 -4.74
C ILE A 59 5.40 1.41 -4.38
N THR A 60 6.65 1.16 -3.99
CA THR A 60 7.57 2.24 -3.62
C THR A 60 7.89 3.16 -4.80
N GLU A 61 8.14 2.60 -5.99
CA GLU A 61 8.33 3.38 -7.21
C GLU A 61 7.12 4.25 -7.55
N ASP A 62 5.91 3.69 -7.44
CA ASP A 62 4.68 4.41 -7.76
C ASP A 62 4.42 5.53 -6.74
N ILE A 63 4.70 5.31 -5.46
CA ILE A 63 4.65 6.35 -4.42
C ILE A 63 5.63 7.49 -4.71
N LEU A 64 6.86 7.18 -5.12
CA LEU A 64 7.85 8.21 -5.48
C LEU A 64 7.40 9.06 -6.67
N LYS A 65 6.84 8.45 -7.72
CA LYS A 65 6.27 9.18 -8.87
C LYS A 65 5.11 10.08 -8.46
N ILE A 66 4.23 9.62 -7.57
CA ILE A 66 3.14 10.42 -7.02
C ILE A 66 3.72 11.63 -6.29
N LYS A 67 4.70 11.42 -5.39
CA LYS A 67 5.35 12.51 -4.67
C LYS A 67 5.91 13.58 -5.60
N GLU A 68 6.59 13.18 -6.68
CA GLU A 68 7.15 14.10 -7.68
C GLU A 68 6.09 14.88 -8.45
N SER A 69 4.88 14.34 -8.60
CA SER A 69 3.78 14.96 -9.39
C SER A 69 2.85 15.84 -8.55
N CYS A 70 2.88 15.73 -7.22
CA CYS A 70 1.96 16.45 -6.34
C CYS A 70 2.45 17.87 -6.02
N SER A 71 1.49 18.80 -5.88
CA SER A 71 1.77 20.18 -5.53
C SER A 71 2.03 20.40 -4.03
N ASN A 72 1.56 19.49 -3.20
CA ASN A 72 1.69 19.56 -1.74
C ASN A 72 1.46 18.20 -1.06
N PRO A 73 1.93 18.02 0.19
CA PRO A 73 1.82 16.75 0.91
C PRO A 73 0.39 16.28 1.21
N ILE A 74 -0.61 17.15 1.20
CA ILE A 74 -2.01 16.75 1.39
C ILE A 74 -2.53 16.01 0.16
N GLU A 75 -2.26 16.52 -1.04
CA GLU A 75 -2.54 15.84 -2.30
C GLU A 75 -1.77 14.52 -2.41
N GLU A 76 -0.48 14.53 -2.05
CA GLU A 76 0.36 13.33 -2.03
C GLU A 76 -0.27 12.21 -1.22
N LEU A 77 -0.69 12.46 0.02
CA LEU A 77 -1.32 11.47 0.88
C LEU A 77 -2.60 10.86 0.27
N HIS A 78 -3.42 11.70 -0.41
CA HIS A 78 -4.62 11.21 -1.09
C HIS A 78 -4.30 10.34 -2.30
N PHE A 79 -3.34 10.73 -3.15
CA PHE A 79 -2.97 9.93 -4.32
C PHE A 79 -2.23 8.65 -3.93
N VAL A 80 -1.38 8.69 -2.90
CA VAL A 80 -0.76 7.48 -2.32
C VAL A 80 -1.82 6.51 -1.79
N LYS A 81 -2.87 7.02 -1.12
CA LYS A 81 -4.01 6.20 -0.73
C LYS A 81 -4.66 5.52 -1.93
N MET A 82 -4.98 6.27 -2.98
CA MET A 82 -5.61 5.72 -4.20
C MET A 82 -4.73 4.66 -4.85
N GLU A 83 -3.42 4.88 -4.90
CA GLU A 83 -2.47 3.90 -5.43
C GLU A 83 -2.42 2.64 -4.58
N ALA A 84 -2.33 2.78 -3.25
CA ALA A 84 -2.33 1.65 -2.32
C ALA A 84 -3.58 0.78 -2.49
N MET A 85 -4.76 1.38 -2.78
CA MET A 85 -6.00 0.65 -3.03
C MET A 85 -5.91 -0.32 -4.22
N LYS A 86 -5.11 -0.03 -5.24
CA LYS A 86 -4.92 -0.93 -6.40
C LYS A 86 -4.24 -2.25 -6.01
N TYR A 87 -3.41 -2.24 -4.96
CA TYR A 87 -2.65 -3.40 -4.49
C TYR A 87 -3.35 -4.18 -3.36
N LEU A 88 -4.44 -3.65 -2.81
CA LEU A 88 -5.14 -4.30 -1.69
C LEU A 88 -5.97 -5.50 -2.10
N GLY A 89 -6.25 -5.64 -3.39
CA GLY A 89 -6.91 -6.81 -3.95
C GLY A 89 -8.35 -6.99 -3.45
N ASN A 90 -8.88 -8.18 -3.68
CA ASN A 90 -10.19 -8.55 -3.18
C ASN A 90 -10.11 -8.79 -1.66
N GLU A 91 -10.95 -8.11 -0.89
CA GLU A 91 -11.05 -8.15 0.58
C GLU A 91 -10.99 -9.57 1.17
N LYS A 92 -11.53 -10.56 0.45
CA LYS A 92 -11.60 -11.96 0.88
C LYS A 92 -10.26 -12.67 1.02
N THR A 93 -9.18 -12.14 0.48
CA THR A 93 -7.89 -12.84 0.47
C THR A 93 -6.82 -12.20 1.33
N SER A 94 -7.00 -10.95 1.78
CA SER A 94 -6.03 -10.13 2.52
C SER A 94 -4.57 -10.60 2.37
N PRO A 95 -3.83 -10.18 1.31
CA PRO A 95 -2.48 -10.68 1.04
C PRO A 95 -1.54 -10.49 2.25
N ASN A 96 -1.71 -9.38 2.96
CA ASN A 96 -0.91 -9.06 4.13
C ASN A 96 -1.14 -10.04 5.29
N TYR A 97 -2.41 -10.40 5.56
CA TYR A 97 -2.75 -11.42 6.57
C TYR A 97 -2.16 -12.79 6.21
N GLN A 98 -2.23 -13.17 4.92
CA GLN A 98 -1.67 -14.45 4.48
C GLN A 98 -0.15 -14.49 4.58
N LEU A 99 0.55 -13.40 4.25
CA LEU A 99 2.00 -13.32 4.47
C LEU A 99 2.33 -13.45 5.95
N GLN A 100 1.66 -12.69 6.81
CA GLN A 100 1.87 -12.75 8.25
C GLN A 100 1.65 -14.15 8.82
N LYS A 101 0.58 -14.83 8.40
CA LYS A 101 0.19 -16.13 8.92
C LYS A 101 1.01 -17.29 8.38
N TYR A 102 1.34 -17.29 7.09
CA TYR A 102 1.91 -18.45 6.42
C TYR A 102 3.37 -18.29 6.00
N TYR A 103 3.88 -17.04 5.98
CA TYR A 103 5.24 -16.68 5.59
C TYR A 103 5.80 -15.60 6.54
N PRO A 104 5.85 -15.85 7.87
CA PRO A 104 6.17 -14.83 8.86
C PRO A 104 7.54 -14.18 8.65
N ASP A 105 8.55 -14.95 8.23
CA ASP A 105 9.90 -14.41 7.98
C ASP A 105 9.87 -13.38 6.83
N ILE A 106 9.20 -13.70 5.73
CA ILE A 106 9.03 -12.79 4.59
C ILE A 106 8.26 -11.53 5.02
N TYR A 107 7.20 -11.71 5.82
CA TYR A 107 6.44 -10.60 6.37
C TYR A 107 7.30 -9.67 7.24
N MET A 108 8.13 -10.22 8.11
CA MET A 108 9.01 -9.43 8.98
C MET A 108 10.07 -8.66 8.19
N ASP A 109 10.65 -9.27 7.16
CA ASP A 109 11.62 -8.61 6.27
C ASP A 109 10.97 -7.45 5.50
N LEU A 110 9.79 -7.66 4.94
CA LEU A 110 9.03 -6.59 4.27
C LEU A 110 8.68 -5.46 5.24
N ARG A 111 8.27 -5.80 6.45
CA ARG A 111 7.96 -4.80 7.49
C ARG A 111 9.18 -3.93 7.84
N ALA A 112 10.36 -4.55 7.93
CA ALA A 112 11.60 -3.79 8.17
C ALA A 112 11.89 -2.82 7.01
N LYS A 113 11.72 -3.27 5.76
CA LYS A 113 11.87 -2.44 4.56
C LYS A 113 10.85 -1.31 4.51
N GLU A 114 9.57 -1.56 4.84
CA GLU A 114 8.55 -0.51 4.94
C GLU A 114 9.00 0.62 5.87
N TYR A 115 9.47 0.31 7.07
CA TYR A 115 9.95 1.34 8.01
C TYR A 115 11.18 2.09 7.48
N GLN A 116 12.07 1.40 6.79
CA GLN A 116 13.28 2.01 6.25
C GLN A 116 12.96 2.94 5.07
N TYR A 117 12.24 2.46 4.07
CA TYR A 117 12.03 3.17 2.79
C TYR A 117 10.80 4.08 2.84
N LEU A 118 9.62 3.53 3.14
CA LEU A 118 8.39 4.32 3.20
C LEU A 118 8.42 5.28 4.39
N GLY A 119 9.04 4.88 5.52
CA GLY A 119 9.24 5.77 6.64
C GLY A 119 10.05 7.03 6.28
N LYS A 120 11.06 6.90 5.42
CA LYS A 120 11.80 8.05 4.90
C LYS A 120 10.89 8.96 4.07
N ILE A 121 10.13 8.39 3.12
CA ILE A 121 9.22 9.15 2.27
C ILE A 121 8.20 9.93 3.12
N VAL A 122 7.60 9.27 4.12
CA VAL A 122 6.62 9.91 5.02
C VAL A 122 7.27 11.04 5.83
N ARG A 123 8.48 10.84 6.37
CA ARG A 123 9.20 11.91 7.09
C ARG A 123 9.49 13.11 6.20
N ASP A 124 9.96 12.87 4.97
CA ASP A 124 10.22 13.93 4.00
C ASP A 124 8.93 14.71 3.70
N SER A 125 7.80 14.02 3.48
CA SER A 125 6.50 14.66 3.24
C SER A 125 5.97 15.44 4.46
N LEU A 126 6.18 14.92 5.67
CA LEU A 126 5.83 15.66 6.90
C LEU A 126 6.67 16.94 7.03
N GLN A 127 7.98 16.87 6.74
CA GLN A 127 8.86 18.03 6.78
C GLN A 127 8.48 19.06 5.71
N ASP A 128 8.15 18.63 4.50
CA ASP A 128 7.66 19.50 3.43
C ASP A 128 6.35 20.21 3.83
N GLY A 129 5.45 19.48 4.49
CA GLY A 129 4.21 20.04 5.03
C GLY A 129 4.43 21.08 6.14
N ILE A 130 5.41 20.86 7.02
CA ILE A 130 5.81 21.84 8.05
C ILE A 130 6.41 23.07 7.38
N ASN A 131 7.35 22.89 6.45
CA ASN A 131 8.05 23.99 5.75
C ASN A 131 7.07 24.87 4.93
N SER A 132 6.04 24.26 4.35
CA SER A 132 4.99 24.98 3.62
C SER A 132 3.89 25.57 4.50
N GLY A 133 3.93 25.30 5.83
CA GLY A 133 2.95 25.76 6.79
C GLY A 133 1.59 25.05 6.71
N LEU A 134 1.52 23.90 6.02
CA LEU A 134 0.32 23.06 5.95
C LEU A 134 0.19 22.17 7.18
N PHE A 135 1.32 21.74 7.75
CA PHE A 135 1.37 20.93 8.97
C PHE A 135 1.95 21.73 10.13
N ARG A 136 1.56 21.35 11.34
CA ARG A 136 1.96 22.04 12.57
C ARG A 136 3.46 21.88 12.83
N ALA A 137 4.18 22.95 13.10
CA ALA A 137 5.62 22.95 13.34
C ALA A 137 6.05 22.15 14.59
N GLY A 138 5.18 21.96 15.56
CA GLY A 138 5.47 21.27 16.81
C GLY A 138 5.23 19.76 16.82
N ILE A 139 4.98 19.13 15.65
CA ILE A 139 4.85 17.67 15.60
C ILE A 139 6.20 17.00 15.62
N ASP A 140 6.30 15.86 16.33
CA ASP A 140 7.46 14.97 16.23
C ASP A 140 7.35 14.15 14.95
N VAL A 141 8.15 14.51 13.96
CA VAL A 141 8.15 13.91 12.61
C VAL A 141 8.45 12.41 12.67
N GLU A 142 9.39 11.98 13.52
CA GLU A 142 9.74 10.56 13.65
C GLU A 142 8.59 9.77 14.27
N PHE A 143 8.01 10.27 15.35
CA PHE A 143 6.85 9.63 15.99
C PHE A 143 5.64 9.57 15.05
N VAL A 144 5.30 10.68 14.40
CA VAL A 144 4.13 10.78 13.51
C VAL A 144 4.30 9.87 12.29
N SER A 145 5.51 9.79 11.70
CA SER A 145 5.77 8.89 10.57
C SER A 145 5.58 7.42 10.93
N ARG A 146 6.08 7.00 12.10
CA ARG A 146 5.90 5.63 12.60
C ARG A 146 4.46 5.32 12.91
N LEU A 147 3.75 6.27 13.54
CA LEU A 147 2.33 6.14 13.84
C LEU A 147 1.50 6.03 12.57
N HIS A 148 1.82 6.83 11.54
CA HIS A 148 1.15 6.77 10.24
C HIS A 148 1.30 5.39 9.58
N LEU A 149 2.53 4.88 9.46
CA LEU A 149 2.77 3.55 8.87
C LEU A 149 2.11 2.43 9.67
N ASN A 150 2.14 2.52 11.00
CA ASN A 150 1.49 1.53 11.85
C ASN A 150 -0.04 1.60 11.75
N GLY A 151 -0.62 2.79 11.66
CA GLY A 151 -2.05 2.99 11.45
C GLY A 151 -2.51 2.47 10.10
N MET A 152 -1.79 2.78 9.02
CA MET A 152 -2.04 2.24 7.67
C MET A 152 -1.99 0.71 7.61
N ARG A 153 -1.23 0.07 8.50
CA ARG A 153 -1.23 -1.38 8.66
C ARG A 153 -2.40 -1.85 9.52
N GLY A 154 -2.64 -1.17 10.64
CA GLY A 154 -3.67 -1.55 11.60
C GLY A 154 -5.08 -1.55 11.03
N ILE A 155 -5.40 -0.60 10.14
CA ILE A 155 -6.72 -0.58 9.46
C ILE A 155 -6.95 -1.75 8.50
N ARG A 156 -5.91 -2.50 8.15
CA ARG A 156 -5.97 -3.71 7.31
C ARG A 156 -5.98 -5.00 8.13
N ASP A 157 -5.95 -4.90 9.44
CA ASP A 157 -6.02 -6.05 10.33
C ASP A 157 -7.47 -6.53 10.44
N ILE A 158 -7.74 -7.70 9.85
CA ILE A 158 -9.10 -8.28 9.81
C ILE A 158 -9.59 -8.77 11.18
N GLU A 159 -8.70 -8.93 12.15
CA GLU A 159 -9.08 -9.27 13.54
C GLU A 159 -9.61 -8.02 14.27
N ILE A 160 -9.12 -6.83 13.88
CA ILE A 160 -9.58 -5.53 14.43
C ILE A 160 -10.74 -4.97 13.59
N PHE A 161 -10.65 -5.06 12.26
CA PHE A 161 -11.62 -4.56 11.30
C PHE A 161 -12.14 -5.70 10.41
N PRO A 162 -13.08 -6.53 10.89
CA PRO A 162 -13.65 -7.63 10.12
C PRO A 162 -14.27 -7.14 8.80
N ILE A 163 -13.96 -7.82 7.70
CA ILE A 163 -14.39 -7.44 6.34
C ILE A 163 -15.91 -7.47 6.14
N GLU A 164 -16.63 -8.22 6.98
CA GLU A 164 -18.09 -8.28 6.98
C GLU A 164 -18.74 -7.01 7.54
N GLN A 165 -17.97 -6.21 8.30
CA GLN A 165 -18.46 -5.01 8.98
C GLN A 165 -17.85 -3.72 8.44
N PHE A 166 -16.64 -3.80 7.88
CA PHE A 166 -15.87 -2.64 7.45
C PHE A 166 -15.41 -2.80 6.02
N LYS A 167 -15.65 -1.76 5.21
CA LYS A 167 -15.09 -1.67 3.85
C LYS A 167 -13.73 -1.02 3.90
N ILE A 168 -12.77 -1.60 3.21
CA ILE A 168 -11.38 -1.14 3.23
C ILE A 168 -11.24 0.29 2.72
N GLU A 169 -12.04 0.69 1.72
CA GLU A 169 -12.08 2.05 1.19
C GLU A 169 -12.47 3.07 2.26
N GLU A 170 -13.51 2.76 3.04
CA GLU A 170 -14.00 3.61 4.12
C GLU A 170 -12.99 3.70 5.27
N LEU A 171 -12.31 2.59 5.59
CA LEU A 171 -11.25 2.56 6.60
C LEU A 171 -10.07 3.47 6.21
N PHE A 172 -9.63 3.42 4.96
CA PHE A 172 -8.57 4.30 4.47
C PHE A 172 -8.97 5.77 4.49
N GLU A 173 -10.20 6.09 4.06
CA GLU A 173 -10.70 7.46 4.08
C GLU A 173 -10.79 8.01 5.51
N ASN A 174 -11.38 7.25 6.41
CA ASN A 174 -11.54 7.62 7.82
C ASN A 174 -10.18 7.78 8.51
N TYR A 175 -9.25 6.85 8.27
CA TYR A 175 -7.91 6.93 8.84
C TYR A 175 -7.15 8.16 8.31
N LEU A 176 -7.20 8.42 7.02
CA LEU A 176 -6.50 9.55 6.42
C LEU A 176 -7.08 10.89 6.93
N ASP A 177 -8.40 11.02 7.01
CA ASP A 177 -9.05 12.22 7.56
C ASP A 177 -8.66 12.41 9.04
N TYR A 178 -8.70 11.36 9.85
CA TYR A 178 -8.25 11.39 11.25
C TYR A 178 -6.79 11.82 11.37
N HIS A 179 -5.90 11.21 10.59
CA HIS A 179 -4.47 11.51 10.61
C HIS A 179 -4.19 12.96 10.21
N LEU A 180 -4.77 13.43 9.10
CA LEU A 180 -4.59 14.79 8.63
C LEU A 180 -5.09 15.80 9.66
N ARG A 181 -6.28 15.63 10.22
CA ARG A 181 -6.82 16.54 11.27
C ARG A 181 -5.93 16.63 12.50
N ALA A 182 -5.19 15.57 12.82
CA ALA A 182 -4.25 15.56 13.93
C ALA A 182 -2.99 16.41 13.68
N ILE A 183 -2.63 16.68 12.42
CA ILE A 183 -1.36 17.33 12.08
C ILE A 183 -1.49 18.66 11.34
N ILE A 184 -2.62 18.95 10.68
CA ILE A 184 -2.77 20.14 9.84
C ILE A 184 -2.91 21.44 10.66
N THR A 185 -2.55 22.55 10.00
CA THR A 185 -2.83 23.92 10.42
C THR A 185 -4.18 24.40 9.86
N PRO A 186 -4.69 25.60 10.23
CA PRO A 186 -5.83 26.21 9.54
C PRO A 186 -5.62 26.33 8.02
N LYS A 187 -4.41 26.73 7.57
CA LYS A 187 -4.04 26.76 6.14
C LYS A 187 -4.12 25.36 5.50
N GLY A 188 -3.64 24.33 6.20
CA GLY A 188 -3.74 22.95 5.75
C GLY A 188 -5.20 22.48 5.63
N LEU A 189 -6.07 22.90 6.55
CA LEU A 189 -7.50 22.58 6.50
C LEU A 189 -8.19 23.21 5.30
N GLU A 190 -7.86 24.46 4.97
CA GLU A 190 -8.36 25.12 3.75
C GLU A 190 -7.93 24.37 2.48
N THR A 191 -6.64 23.98 2.40
CA THR A 191 -6.09 23.18 1.29
C THR A 191 -6.80 21.84 1.16
N LEU A 192 -7.00 21.12 2.27
CA LEU A 192 -7.71 19.84 2.28
C LEU A 192 -9.17 19.99 1.82
N THR A 193 -9.85 21.04 2.27
CA THR A 193 -11.25 21.31 1.91
C THR A 193 -11.37 21.61 0.41
N LEU A 194 -10.48 22.43 -0.13
CA LEU A 194 -10.44 22.76 -1.54
C LEU A 194 -10.16 21.50 -2.38
N PHE A 195 -9.17 20.70 -2.01
CA PHE A 195 -8.83 19.46 -2.70
C PHE A 195 -10.03 18.50 -2.74
N LYS A 196 -10.69 18.28 -1.60
CA LYS A 196 -11.89 17.42 -1.54
C LYS A 196 -13.01 17.93 -2.45
N SER A 197 -13.26 19.25 -2.49
CA SER A 197 -14.31 19.84 -3.34
C SER A 197 -14.06 19.62 -4.84
N VAL A 198 -12.81 19.72 -5.29
CA VAL A 198 -12.42 19.50 -6.69
C VAL A 198 -12.50 18.01 -7.05
N SER A 199 -12.00 17.13 -6.18
CA SER A 199 -12.02 15.68 -6.41
C SER A 199 -13.44 15.11 -6.50
N TYR A 200 -14.39 15.59 -5.70
CA TYR A 200 -15.81 15.19 -5.79
C TYR A 200 -16.48 15.66 -7.08
N THR A 201 -16.06 16.78 -7.65
CA THR A 201 -16.64 17.31 -8.91
C THR A 201 -16.21 16.46 -10.10
N HIS A 202 -14.96 16.01 -10.13
CA HIS A 202 -14.45 15.13 -11.20
C HIS A 202 -15.05 13.72 -11.17
N LEU A 203 -15.30 13.13 -9.98
CA LEU A 203 -15.94 11.81 -9.87
C LEU A 203 -17.38 11.82 -10.39
N ARG A 204 -18.16 12.87 -10.11
CA ARG A 204 -19.53 13.01 -10.62
C ARG A 204 -19.62 13.23 -12.14
N ALA A 205 -18.59 13.80 -12.77
CA ALA A 205 -18.58 14.05 -14.21
C ALA A 205 -18.31 12.79 -15.04
N HIS A 206 -17.87 11.70 -14.43
CA HIS A 206 -17.64 10.39 -15.08
C HIS A 206 -18.77 9.37 -14.86
N GLU A 207 -19.78 9.71 -14.03
CA GLU A 207 -20.97 8.86 -13.78
C GLU A 207 -22.20 9.29 -14.62
N THR A 208 -22.07 10.31 -15.45
CA THR A 208 -23.09 10.76 -16.43
C THR A 208 -22.64 10.50 -17.85
#